data_b3e7c705726fb0d4d0081e6ef8495d5f
#
_entry.id   b3e7c705726fb0d4d0081e6ef8495d5f
#
_cell.length_a   1.000
_cell.length_b   1.000
_cell.length_c   1.000
_cell.angle_alpha   90.00
_cell.angle_beta   90.00
_cell.angle_gamma   90.00
#
_symmetry.space_group_name_H-M   'P 1'
#
loop_
_entity.id
_entity.type
_entity.pdbx_description
1 polymer ?
#
loop_
_entity_poly.entity_id
_entity_poly.type
_entity_poly.pdbx_seq_one_letter_code
_entity_poly.pdbx_strand_id
1 'polypeptide(L)'
;MLHSMTGYGSNSFKVQDLEIDIEVKSLNSRYFDSKISIPSALSTYELEIDNIAKNKLVRGKVDLTIKISGLNNDLVTFNKKVIKKYIDDLSKITDFERSMLLKSVLSLPNSIEKGQIKISKSEINVIIEKIKNVIDDVVDFRKKEGENIKKDFEKNIHLLKEFSSIIEKNSNSHKERIKEDLENKSKNINIENDYGRFEQELSLIHI
;
A
#
# COMPACT_ATOMS: atom_id res chain seq x y z
N MET A 1 0.16 -6.46 -19.70
CA MET A 1 1.31 -6.36 -18.78
C MET A 1 0.79 -6.61 -17.37
N LEU A 2 1.45 -7.43 -16.57
CA LEU A 2 1.06 -7.68 -15.18
C LEU A 2 1.56 -6.52 -14.32
N HIS A 3 0.70 -5.95 -13.49
CA HIS A 3 1.07 -4.90 -12.54
C HIS A 3 0.80 -5.41 -11.12
N SER A 4 1.73 -5.20 -10.21
CA SER A 4 1.46 -5.38 -8.78
C SER A 4 0.46 -4.34 -8.28
N MET A 5 -0.17 -4.60 -7.16
CA MET A 5 -1.03 -3.64 -6.47
C MET A 5 -0.31 -2.94 -5.32
N THR A 6 0.84 -3.45 -4.92
CA THR A 6 1.71 -2.84 -3.92
C THR A 6 2.70 -1.92 -4.59
N GLY A 7 3.01 -0.81 -3.96
CA GLY A 7 3.97 0.16 -4.46
C GLY A 7 4.27 1.24 -3.45
N TYR A 8 5.44 1.85 -3.60
CA TYR A 8 5.94 2.91 -2.75
C TYR A 8 6.67 3.95 -3.59
N GLY A 9 6.44 5.20 -3.27
CA GLY A 9 7.17 6.33 -3.83
C GLY A 9 7.29 7.43 -2.78
N SER A 10 8.43 8.11 -2.75
CA SER A 10 8.66 9.26 -1.89
C SER A 10 9.59 10.26 -2.55
N ASN A 11 9.38 11.51 -2.23
CA ASN A 11 10.24 12.59 -2.67
C ASN A 11 10.30 13.68 -1.60
N SER A 12 11.51 14.15 -1.31
CA SER A 12 11.76 15.28 -0.42
C SER A 12 12.46 16.38 -1.23
N PHE A 13 11.93 17.58 -1.20
CA PHE A 13 12.47 18.72 -1.95
C PHE A 13 12.21 20.04 -1.23
N LYS A 14 12.96 21.06 -1.64
CA LYS A 14 12.82 22.41 -1.08
C LYS A 14 12.22 23.33 -2.11
N VAL A 15 11.26 24.15 -1.67
CA VAL A 15 10.69 25.25 -2.44
C VAL A 15 10.83 26.50 -1.59
N GLN A 16 11.76 27.38 -1.96
CA GLN A 16 12.18 28.51 -1.15
C GLN A 16 12.61 28.08 0.26
N ASP A 17 11.94 28.55 1.31
CA ASP A 17 12.21 28.21 2.72
C ASP A 17 11.39 27.02 3.22
N LEU A 18 10.60 26.37 2.36
CA LEU A 18 9.76 25.23 2.72
C LEU A 18 10.44 23.93 2.30
N GLU A 19 10.50 22.99 3.21
CA GLU A 19 10.88 21.60 2.96
C GLU A 19 9.61 20.76 2.88
N ILE A 20 9.46 20.02 1.80
CA ILE A 20 8.24 19.30 1.47
C ILE A 20 8.58 17.84 1.28
N ASP A 21 7.95 17.00 2.08
CA ASP A 21 8.03 15.54 1.99
C ASP A 21 6.72 15.00 1.45
N ILE A 22 6.80 14.25 0.37
CA ILE A 22 5.68 13.53 -0.24
C ILE A 22 5.95 12.04 -0.11
N GLU A 23 5.00 11.32 0.43
CA GLU A 23 5.04 9.87 0.53
C GLU A 23 3.73 9.28 -0.01
N VAL A 24 3.85 8.29 -0.90
CA VAL A 24 2.70 7.58 -1.48
C VAL A 24 2.93 6.08 -1.30
N LYS A 25 2.00 5.43 -0.62
CA LYS A 25 1.95 3.98 -0.42
C LYS A 25 0.73 3.42 -1.11
N SER A 26 0.89 2.33 -1.82
CA SER A 26 -0.20 1.59 -2.42
C SER A 26 -0.22 0.16 -1.91
N LEU A 27 -1.39 -0.28 -1.44
CA LEU A 27 -1.63 -1.62 -0.91
C LEU A 27 -2.68 -2.34 -1.75
N ASN A 28 -2.71 -3.67 -1.63
CA ASN A 28 -3.70 -4.47 -2.33
C ASN A 28 -5.12 -4.18 -1.81
N SER A 29 -6.01 -3.80 -2.72
CA SER A 29 -7.46 -3.64 -2.46
C SER A 29 -8.26 -3.92 -3.72
N ARG A 30 -9.49 -4.41 -3.52
CA ARG A 30 -10.40 -4.73 -4.63
C ARG A 30 -10.82 -3.48 -5.40
N TYR A 31 -11.05 -2.38 -4.68
CA TYR A 31 -11.47 -1.09 -5.22
C TYR A 31 -10.39 -0.05 -4.97
N PHE A 32 -10.49 1.07 -5.69
CA PHE A 32 -9.68 2.24 -5.36
C PHE A 32 -10.23 2.86 -4.07
N ASP A 33 -9.38 3.04 -3.09
CA ASP A 33 -9.63 3.73 -1.83
C ASP A 33 -8.41 4.61 -1.53
N SER A 34 -8.64 5.89 -1.26
CA SER A 34 -7.56 6.83 -1.00
C SER A 34 -7.70 7.46 0.37
N LYS A 35 -6.59 7.53 1.08
CA LYS A 35 -6.43 8.32 2.30
C LYS A 35 -5.39 9.40 2.03
N ILE A 36 -5.86 10.65 1.99
CA ILE A 36 -5.01 11.80 1.73
C ILE A 36 -4.81 12.57 3.03
N SER A 37 -3.55 12.71 3.44
CA SER A 37 -3.14 13.46 4.62
C SER A 37 -2.26 14.63 4.18
N ILE A 38 -2.85 15.83 4.13
CA ILE A 38 -2.19 17.03 3.63
C ILE A 38 -2.31 18.19 4.63
N PRO A 39 -1.36 19.12 4.63
CA PRO A 39 -1.44 20.33 5.43
C PRO A 39 -2.63 21.21 5.02
N SER A 40 -3.18 21.97 5.97
CA SER A 40 -4.33 22.85 5.75
C SER A 40 -4.13 23.85 4.61
N ALA A 41 -2.87 24.26 4.36
CA ALA A 41 -2.52 25.15 3.24
C ALA A 41 -2.79 24.54 1.84
N LEU A 42 -2.88 23.23 1.74
CA LEU A 42 -3.18 22.50 0.50
C LEU A 42 -4.60 21.90 0.46
N SER A 43 -5.43 22.10 1.48
CA SER A 43 -6.74 21.47 1.59
C SER A 43 -7.67 21.73 0.40
N THR A 44 -7.59 22.90 -0.24
CA THR A 44 -8.37 23.22 -1.45
C THR A 44 -8.01 22.38 -2.67
N TYR A 45 -6.84 21.72 -2.66
CA TYR A 45 -6.33 20.89 -3.76
C TYR A 45 -6.49 19.38 -3.49
N GLU A 46 -7.10 19.00 -2.38
CA GLU A 46 -7.27 17.60 -1.99
C GLU A 46 -7.99 16.77 -3.06
N LEU A 47 -9.11 17.30 -3.59
CA LEU A 47 -9.86 16.65 -4.67
C LEU A 47 -9.06 16.50 -5.97
N GLU A 48 -8.24 17.49 -6.31
CA GLU A 48 -7.38 17.42 -7.49
C GLU A 48 -6.32 16.33 -7.32
N ILE A 49 -5.69 16.26 -6.15
CA ILE A 49 -4.68 15.26 -5.81
C ILE A 49 -5.30 13.86 -5.82
N ASP A 50 -6.50 13.70 -5.26
CA ASP A 50 -7.23 12.43 -5.29
C ASP A 50 -7.53 11.96 -6.71
N ASN A 51 -8.02 12.85 -7.57
CA ASN A 51 -8.29 12.56 -8.96
C ASN A 51 -7.02 12.14 -9.73
N ILE A 52 -5.88 12.79 -9.47
CA ILE A 52 -4.59 12.42 -10.07
C ILE A 52 -4.21 11.00 -9.65
N ALA A 53 -4.31 10.68 -8.36
CA ALA A 53 -4.00 9.36 -7.83
C ALA A 53 -4.93 8.29 -8.41
N LYS A 54 -6.24 8.54 -8.42
CA LYS A 54 -7.25 7.63 -8.95
C LYS A 54 -7.07 7.31 -10.44
N ASN A 55 -6.78 8.32 -11.25
CA ASN A 55 -6.59 8.14 -12.68
C ASN A 55 -5.34 7.32 -13.03
N LYS A 56 -4.26 7.45 -12.24
CA LYS A 56 -3.00 6.74 -12.50
C LYS A 56 -2.94 5.36 -11.85
N LEU A 57 -3.46 5.22 -10.62
CA LEU A 57 -3.35 3.97 -9.86
C LEU A 57 -4.54 3.03 -10.05
N VAL A 58 -5.66 3.50 -10.57
CA VAL A 58 -6.87 2.78 -11.00
C VAL A 58 -7.50 1.93 -9.89
N ARG A 59 -6.70 1.19 -9.11
CA ARG A 59 -7.17 0.26 -8.07
C ARG A 59 -6.10 0.07 -6.99
N GLY A 60 -6.54 -0.26 -5.77
CA GLY A 60 -5.71 -0.42 -4.58
C GLY A 60 -6.05 0.60 -3.50
N LYS A 61 -5.61 0.35 -2.27
CA LYS A 61 -5.68 1.33 -1.19
C LYS A 61 -4.44 2.21 -1.24
N VAL A 62 -4.64 3.51 -1.39
CA VAL A 62 -3.57 4.51 -1.55
C VAL A 62 -3.53 5.41 -0.34
N ASP A 63 -2.42 5.41 0.38
CA ASP A 63 -2.13 6.36 1.45
C ASP A 63 -1.14 7.41 0.92
N LEU A 64 -1.60 8.65 0.76
CA LEU A 64 -0.80 9.78 0.31
C LEU A 64 -0.63 10.75 1.46
N THR A 65 0.61 11.00 1.85
CA THR A 65 0.96 11.91 2.94
C THR A 65 1.88 13.01 2.43
N ILE A 66 1.51 14.26 2.69
CA ILE A 66 2.36 15.42 2.41
C ILE A 66 2.66 16.11 3.73
N LYS A 67 3.93 16.32 4.00
CA LYS A 67 4.40 17.10 5.14
C LYS A 67 5.11 18.34 4.62
N ILE A 68 4.84 19.47 5.22
CA ILE A 68 5.51 20.72 4.89
C ILE A 68 6.16 21.22 6.19
N SER A 69 7.47 21.36 6.17
CA SER A 69 8.28 21.96 7.23
C SER A 69 9.05 23.15 6.68
N GLY A 70 9.44 24.07 7.50
CA GLY A 70 10.23 25.21 7.06
C GLY A 70 10.60 26.10 8.22
N LEU A 71 11.59 26.94 8.03
CA LEU A 71 12.11 27.89 9.03
C LEU A 71 11.00 28.79 9.63
N ASN A 72 9.91 29.00 8.90
CA ASN A 72 8.76 29.79 9.35
C ASN A 72 7.65 28.99 10.03
N ASN A 73 7.70 27.65 10.00
CA ASN A 73 6.70 26.80 10.63
C ASN A 73 6.80 26.76 12.16
N ASP A 74 7.98 27.02 12.68
CA ASP A 74 8.24 27.09 14.11
C ASP A 74 8.04 28.51 14.68
N LEU A 75 7.64 29.47 13.86
CA LEU A 75 7.28 30.80 14.33
C LEU A 75 5.95 30.72 15.07
N VAL A 76 6.11 30.40 16.34
CA VAL A 76 5.09 30.63 17.35
C VAL A 76 4.84 32.13 17.42
N THR A 77 3.71 32.59 16.92
CA THR A 77 3.31 33.98 17.05
C THR A 77 2.42 34.13 18.27
N PHE A 78 2.75 35.12 19.09
CA PHE A 78 1.92 35.45 20.22
C PHE A 78 0.70 36.25 19.80
N ASN A 79 -0.49 35.76 20.15
CA ASN A 79 -1.71 36.51 19.93
C ASN A 79 -1.80 37.69 20.94
N LYS A 80 -1.19 38.80 20.55
CA LYS A 80 -1.10 40.01 21.42
C LYS A 80 -2.46 40.51 21.92
N LYS A 81 -3.53 40.34 21.10
CA LYS A 81 -4.89 40.76 21.48
C LYS A 81 -5.45 39.89 22.60
N VAL A 82 -5.33 38.56 22.46
CA VAL A 82 -5.82 37.60 23.43
C VAL A 82 -5.02 37.69 24.74
N ILE A 83 -3.70 37.72 24.61
CA ILE A 83 -2.81 37.88 25.79
C ILE A 83 -3.13 39.16 26.58
N LYS A 84 -3.30 40.31 25.88
CA LYS A 84 -3.65 41.56 26.53
C LYS A 84 -5.00 41.45 27.25
N LYS A 85 -6.01 40.88 26.62
CA LYS A 85 -7.33 40.68 27.24
C LYS A 85 -7.24 39.81 28.48
N TYR A 86 -6.52 38.70 28.45
CA TYR A 86 -6.33 37.84 29.61
C TYR A 86 -5.61 38.57 30.77
N ILE A 87 -4.59 39.35 30.45
CA ILE A 87 -3.89 40.14 31.45
C ILE A 87 -4.79 41.20 32.08
N ASP A 88 -5.58 41.91 31.25
CA ASP A 88 -6.50 42.94 31.72
C ASP A 88 -7.63 42.35 32.59
N ASP A 89 -8.14 41.18 32.25
CA ASP A 89 -9.19 40.50 33.02
C ASP A 89 -8.64 39.92 34.35
N LEU A 90 -7.45 39.33 34.34
CA LEU A 90 -6.81 38.81 35.54
C LEU A 90 -6.36 39.91 36.51
N SER A 91 -5.90 41.06 36.03
CA SER A 91 -5.51 42.20 36.86
C SER A 91 -6.67 42.87 37.60
N LYS A 92 -7.94 42.63 37.15
CA LYS A 92 -9.14 43.06 37.86
C LYS A 92 -9.51 42.16 39.04
N ILE A 93 -8.99 40.95 39.05
CA ILE A 93 -9.34 39.92 40.06
C ILE A 93 -8.29 39.87 41.16
N THR A 94 -7.04 40.12 40.83
CA THR A 94 -5.90 39.97 41.75
C THR A 94 -4.75 40.92 41.42
N ASP A 95 -4.06 41.41 42.45
CA ASP A 95 -2.85 42.24 42.32
C ASP A 95 -1.59 41.37 42.16
N PHE A 96 -1.53 40.53 41.16
CA PHE A 96 -0.34 39.76 40.85
C PHE A 96 0.67 40.56 40.03
N GLU A 97 1.96 40.29 40.30
CA GLU A 97 3.04 40.88 39.52
C GLU A 97 2.90 40.50 38.02
N ARG A 98 3.09 41.48 37.14
CA ARG A 98 2.90 41.31 35.68
C ARG A 98 3.69 40.16 35.08
N SER A 99 4.83 39.84 35.64
CA SER A 99 5.70 38.71 35.24
C SER A 99 5.06 37.35 35.51
N MET A 100 4.37 37.20 36.64
CA MET A 100 3.62 36.00 37.01
C MET A 100 2.37 35.80 36.12
N LEU A 101 1.63 36.88 35.86
CA LEU A 101 0.48 36.89 35.00
C LEU A 101 0.85 36.46 33.60
N LEU A 102 1.97 36.89 33.04
CA LEU A 102 2.42 36.55 31.71
C LEU A 102 2.67 35.01 31.55
N LYS A 103 3.34 34.40 32.53
CA LYS A 103 3.57 32.96 32.55
C LYS A 103 2.24 32.17 32.52
N SER A 104 1.28 32.57 33.32
CA SER A 104 -0.02 31.93 33.41
C SER A 104 -0.83 32.11 32.13
N VAL A 105 -0.82 33.31 31.53
CA VAL A 105 -1.54 33.62 30.29
C VAL A 105 -0.99 32.90 29.10
N LEU A 106 0.32 32.62 29.02
CA LEU A 106 0.92 31.86 27.93
C LEU A 106 0.44 30.38 27.89
N SER A 107 -0.03 29.86 29.03
CA SER A 107 -0.61 28.51 29.12
C SER A 107 -2.07 28.46 28.75
N LEU A 108 -2.74 29.60 28.57
CA LEU A 108 -4.17 29.68 28.24
C LEU A 108 -4.42 29.44 26.74
N PRO A 109 -5.59 28.93 26.38
CA PRO A 109 -5.94 28.70 24.98
C PRO A 109 -5.84 29.95 24.11
N ASN A 110 -5.42 29.78 22.84
CA ASN A 110 -5.27 30.88 21.87
C ASN A 110 -4.28 31.98 22.19
N SER A 111 -3.47 31.86 23.27
CA SER A 111 -2.38 32.78 23.57
C SER A 111 -1.24 32.66 22.58
N ILE A 112 -1.09 31.49 22.02
CA ILE A 112 -0.06 31.12 21.05
C ILE A 112 -0.75 30.72 19.78
N GLU A 113 -0.43 31.34 18.66
CA GLU A 113 -0.88 31.00 17.34
C GLU A 113 0.26 30.30 16.57
N LYS A 114 -0.03 29.15 15.99
CA LYS A 114 0.88 28.56 15.00
C LYS A 114 0.81 29.41 13.74
N GLY A 115 1.95 29.85 13.25
CA GLY A 115 2.03 30.59 12.00
C GLY A 115 1.34 29.79 10.87
N GLN A 116 0.48 30.46 10.10
CA GLN A 116 -0.09 29.86 8.90
C GLN A 116 0.95 29.90 7.79
N ILE A 117 1.26 28.73 7.23
CA ILE A 117 2.09 28.63 6.03
C ILE A 117 1.30 29.25 4.88
N LYS A 118 1.79 30.34 4.34
CA LYS A 118 1.24 30.93 3.11
C LYS A 118 2.04 30.40 1.92
N ILE A 119 1.42 29.60 1.10
CA ILE A 119 2.00 29.04 -0.12
C ILE A 119 1.44 29.83 -1.29
N SER A 120 2.31 30.31 -2.16
CA SER A 120 1.90 31.01 -3.38
C SER A 120 1.35 30.01 -4.43
N LYS A 121 0.55 30.49 -5.38
CA LYS A 121 0.02 29.64 -6.47
C LYS A 121 1.12 29.00 -7.30
N SER A 122 2.24 29.68 -7.51
CA SER A 122 3.40 29.13 -8.24
C SER A 122 4.04 27.96 -7.51
N GLU A 123 4.20 28.08 -6.19
CA GLU A 123 4.72 26.99 -5.35
C GLU A 123 3.78 25.79 -5.32
N ILE A 124 2.47 26.02 -5.24
CA ILE A 124 1.46 24.97 -5.29
C ILE A 124 1.57 24.17 -6.60
N ASN A 125 1.73 24.84 -7.73
CA ASN A 125 1.88 24.16 -9.02
C ASN A 125 3.12 23.25 -9.04
N VAL A 126 4.24 23.70 -8.47
CA VAL A 126 5.45 22.89 -8.33
C VAL A 126 5.19 21.67 -7.43
N ILE A 127 4.48 21.85 -6.32
CA ILE A 127 4.13 20.75 -5.42
C ILE A 127 3.25 19.72 -6.14
N ILE A 128 2.22 20.17 -6.88
CA ILE A 128 1.33 19.26 -7.63
C ILE A 128 2.11 18.50 -8.72
N GLU A 129 3.04 19.14 -9.40
CA GLU A 129 3.92 18.46 -10.36
C GLU A 129 4.79 17.39 -9.70
N LYS A 130 5.36 17.69 -8.54
CA LYS A 130 6.14 16.72 -7.77
C LYS A 130 5.27 15.54 -7.26
N ILE A 131 4.02 15.81 -6.86
CA ILE A 131 3.07 14.75 -6.50
C ILE A 131 2.82 13.81 -7.69
N LYS A 132 2.61 14.38 -8.91
CA LYS A 132 2.44 13.58 -10.12
C LYS A 132 3.64 12.67 -10.37
N ASN A 133 4.85 13.19 -10.20
CA ASN A 133 6.08 12.43 -10.39
C ASN A 133 6.20 11.29 -9.37
N VAL A 134 5.90 11.53 -8.08
CA VAL A 134 5.91 10.47 -7.06
C VAL A 134 4.87 9.38 -7.36
N ILE A 135 3.69 9.76 -7.86
CA ILE A 135 2.68 8.78 -8.28
C ILE A 135 3.18 7.97 -9.49
N ASP A 136 3.90 8.60 -10.43
CA ASP A 136 4.51 7.89 -11.56
C ASP A 136 5.59 6.90 -11.10
N ASP A 137 6.40 7.28 -10.11
CA ASP A 137 7.37 6.37 -9.48
C ASP A 137 6.68 5.14 -8.86
N VAL A 138 5.53 5.33 -8.20
CA VAL A 138 4.70 4.22 -7.68
C VAL A 138 4.19 3.32 -8.81
N VAL A 139 3.73 3.90 -9.93
CA VAL A 139 3.28 3.13 -11.10
C VAL A 139 4.43 2.30 -11.68
N ASP A 140 5.61 2.89 -11.80
CA ASP A 140 6.78 2.18 -12.31
C ASP A 140 7.30 1.10 -11.36
N PHE A 141 7.23 1.34 -10.05
CA PHE A 141 7.48 0.31 -9.05
C PHE A 141 6.53 -0.88 -9.22
N ARG A 142 5.22 -0.62 -9.36
CA ARG A 142 4.18 -1.65 -9.57
C ARG A 142 4.40 -2.45 -10.86
N LYS A 143 4.90 -1.82 -11.92
CA LYS A 143 5.27 -2.51 -13.18
C LYS A 143 6.44 -3.45 -12.97
N LYS A 144 7.53 -2.97 -12.37
CA LYS A 144 8.74 -3.78 -12.10
C LYS A 144 8.43 -4.99 -11.22
N GLU A 145 7.64 -4.78 -10.16
CA GLU A 145 7.20 -5.87 -9.28
C GLU A 145 6.29 -6.85 -10.02
N GLY A 146 5.38 -6.37 -10.86
CA GLY A 146 4.53 -7.20 -11.71
C GLY A 146 5.33 -8.06 -12.69
N GLU A 147 6.42 -7.56 -13.24
CA GLU A 147 7.33 -8.34 -14.10
C GLU A 147 8.05 -9.44 -13.33
N ASN A 148 8.46 -9.18 -12.10
CA ASN A 148 9.09 -10.19 -11.24
C ASN A 148 8.09 -11.30 -10.89
N ILE A 149 6.89 -10.92 -10.48
CA ILE A 149 5.79 -11.86 -10.22
C ILE A 149 5.51 -12.73 -11.45
N LYS A 150 5.48 -12.12 -12.64
CA LYS A 150 5.27 -12.85 -13.90
C LYS A 150 6.36 -13.92 -14.13
N LYS A 151 7.63 -13.57 -13.94
CA LYS A 151 8.74 -14.51 -14.07
C LYS A 151 8.64 -15.68 -13.09
N ASP A 152 8.25 -15.41 -11.84
CA ASP A 152 8.06 -16.44 -10.83
C ASP A 152 6.89 -17.37 -11.18
N PHE A 153 5.79 -16.83 -11.69
CA PHE A 153 4.68 -17.65 -12.19
C PHE A 153 5.09 -18.53 -13.39
N GLU A 154 5.80 -17.97 -14.36
CA GLU A 154 6.27 -18.73 -15.53
C GLU A 154 7.18 -19.89 -15.11
N LYS A 155 8.10 -19.64 -14.17
CA LYS A 155 8.96 -20.68 -13.61
C LYS A 155 8.18 -21.78 -12.90
N ASN A 156 7.22 -21.41 -12.05
CA ASN A 156 6.40 -22.37 -11.33
C ASN A 156 5.48 -23.20 -12.26
N ILE A 157 4.93 -22.57 -13.30
CA ILE A 157 4.15 -23.27 -14.32
C ILE A 157 5.02 -24.28 -15.08
N HIS A 158 6.27 -23.93 -15.39
CA HIS A 158 7.20 -24.85 -16.03
C HIS A 158 7.47 -26.08 -15.15
N LEU A 159 7.77 -25.88 -13.87
CA LEU A 159 7.95 -26.96 -12.90
C LEU A 159 6.72 -27.85 -12.75
N LEU A 160 5.52 -27.25 -12.69
CA LEU A 160 4.27 -28.01 -12.65
C LEU A 160 4.08 -28.89 -13.88
N LYS A 161 4.41 -28.39 -15.09
CA LYS A 161 4.36 -29.17 -16.32
C LYS A 161 5.36 -30.34 -16.32
N GLU A 162 6.59 -30.11 -15.83
CA GLU A 162 7.58 -31.17 -15.67
C GLU A 162 7.09 -32.25 -14.71
N PHE A 163 6.61 -31.88 -13.52
CA PHE A 163 6.04 -32.84 -12.57
C PHE A 163 4.84 -33.60 -13.12
N SER A 164 3.95 -32.93 -13.83
CA SER A 164 2.81 -33.57 -14.50
C SER A 164 3.28 -34.65 -15.49
N SER A 165 4.30 -34.35 -16.30
CA SER A 165 4.85 -35.30 -17.25
C SER A 165 5.50 -36.54 -16.59
N ILE A 166 6.19 -36.31 -15.43
CA ILE A 166 6.78 -37.40 -14.64
C ILE A 166 5.69 -38.29 -14.04
N ILE A 167 4.61 -37.69 -13.49
CA ILE A 167 3.47 -38.42 -12.95
C ILE A 167 2.81 -39.25 -14.04
N GLU A 168 2.60 -38.69 -15.23
CA GLU A 168 1.98 -39.38 -16.34
C GLU A 168 2.82 -40.60 -16.80
N LYS A 169 4.15 -40.46 -16.93
CA LYS A 169 5.06 -41.55 -17.23
C LYS A 169 5.00 -42.65 -16.16
N ASN A 170 5.07 -42.27 -14.90
CA ASN A 170 5.02 -43.23 -13.79
C ASN A 170 3.65 -43.95 -13.72
N SER A 171 2.56 -43.23 -13.95
CA SER A 171 1.22 -43.83 -14.01
C SER A 171 1.10 -44.86 -15.14
N ASN A 172 1.63 -44.55 -16.31
CA ASN A 172 1.59 -45.47 -17.44
C ASN A 172 2.44 -46.72 -17.17
N SER A 173 3.66 -46.57 -16.66
CA SER A 173 4.50 -47.71 -16.29
C SER A 173 3.89 -48.57 -15.15
N HIS A 174 3.17 -47.95 -14.23
CA HIS A 174 2.47 -48.66 -13.16
C HIS A 174 1.27 -49.45 -13.73
N LYS A 175 0.51 -48.87 -14.63
CA LYS A 175 -0.58 -49.59 -15.34
C LYS A 175 -0.08 -50.79 -16.14
N GLU A 176 1.04 -50.66 -16.83
CA GLU A 176 1.67 -51.75 -17.57
C GLU A 176 2.09 -52.89 -16.62
N ARG A 177 2.75 -52.57 -15.50
CA ARG A 177 3.14 -53.57 -14.49
C ARG A 177 1.92 -54.30 -13.91
N ILE A 178 0.86 -53.60 -13.56
CA ILE A 178 -0.37 -54.19 -13.02
C ILE A 178 -0.99 -55.11 -14.08
N LYS A 179 -1.02 -54.68 -15.33
CA LYS A 179 -1.52 -55.50 -16.43
C LYS A 179 -0.72 -56.79 -16.61
N GLU A 180 0.61 -56.73 -16.61
CA GLU A 180 1.48 -57.88 -16.68
C GLU A 180 1.28 -58.83 -15.48
N ASP A 181 1.19 -58.29 -14.25
CA ASP A 181 0.94 -59.09 -13.05
C ASP A 181 -0.42 -59.79 -13.09
N LEU A 182 -1.48 -59.13 -13.62
CA LEU A 182 -2.79 -59.73 -13.80
C LEU A 182 -2.80 -60.79 -14.88
N GLU A 183 -2.12 -60.59 -16.01
CA GLU A 183 -1.96 -61.59 -17.08
C GLU A 183 -1.21 -62.83 -16.56
N ASN A 184 -0.18 -62.66 -15.78
CA ASN A 184 0.58 -63.75 -15.17
C ASN A 184 -0.22 -64.50 -14.13
N LYS A 185 -1.00 -63.81 -13.30
CA LYS A 185 -1.93 -64.46 -12.35
C LYS A 185 -3.05 -65.20 -13.08
N SER A 186 -3.61 -64.65 -14.15
CA SER A 186 -4.67 -65.29 -14.92
C SER A 186 -4.24 -66.62 -15.58
N LYS A 187 -2.95 -66.74 -15.98
CA LYS A 187 -2.38 -67.99 -16.51
C LYS A 187 -2.24 -69.09 -15.45
N ASN A 188 -2.20 -68.76 -14.17
CA ASN A 188 -2.00 -69.67 -13.05
C ASN A 188 -3.30 -70.01 -12.31
N ILE A 189 -4.43 -69.43 -12.65
CA ILE A 189 -5.73 -69.64 -12.00
C ILE A 189 -6.48 -70.80 -12.70
N ASN A 190 -6.78 -71.82 -11.95
CA ASN A 190 -7.78 -72.85 -12.30
C ASN A 190 -9.16 -72.21 -12.23
N ILE A 191 -9.87 -72.19 -13.35
CA ILE A 191 -10.94 -71.27 -13.79
C ILE A 191 -12.22 -71.22 -12.93
N GLU A 192 -12.38 -72.05 -11.87
CA GLU A 192 -13.71 -72.22 -11.29
C GLU A 192 -14.04 -71.38 -10.04
N ASN A 193 -13.10 -70.71 -9.39
CA ASN A 193 -13.40 -70.05 -8.11
C ASN A 193 -13.07 -68.55 -7.97
N ASP A 194 -12.52 -67.84 -8.97
CA ASP A 194 -12.00 -66.50 -8.76
C ASP A 194 -12.44 -65.42 -9.76
N TYR A 195 -13.47 -65.66 -10.58
CA TYR A 195 -13.97 -64.70 -11.57
C TYR A 195 -14.40 -63.36 -10.94
N GLY A 196 -15.03 -63.37 -9.80
CA GLY A 196 -15.50 -62.13 -9.13
C GLY A 196 -14.38 -61.24 -8.61
N ARG A 197 -13.24 -61.81 -8.23
CA ARG A 197 -12.07 -61.10 -7.74
C ARG A 197 -11.26 -60.47 -8.89
N PHE A 198 -11.23 -61.16 -10.04
CA PHE A 198 -10.58 -60.72 -11.24
C PHE A 198 -11.31 -59.51 -11.87
N GLU A 199 -12.66 -59.52 -11.88
CA GLU A 199 -13.47 -58.39 -12.36
C GLU A 199 -13.33 -57.15 -11.44
N GLN A 200 -13.20 -57.32 -10.14
CA GLN A 200 -12.95 -56.22 -9.20
C GLN A 200 -11.59 -55.59 -9.41
N GLU A 201 -10.52 -56.36 -9.60
CA GLU A 201 -9.17 -55.83 -9.84
C GLU A 201 -9.07 -55.16 -11.23
N LEU A 202 -9.78 -55.63 -12.27
CA LEU A 202 -9.89 -54.99 -13.60
C LEU A 202 -10.61 -53.63 -13.52
N SER A 203 -11.62 -53.49 -12.67
CA SER A 203 -12.37 -52.24 -12.52
C SER A 203 -11.54 -51.13 -11.91
N LEU A 204 -10.56 -51.48 -11.05
CA LEU A 204 -9.62 -50.52 -10.44
C LEU A 204 -8.60 -49.95 -11.43
N ILE A 205 -8.39 -50.58 -12.57
CA ILE A 205 -7.47 -50.10 -13.63
C ILE A 205 -8.14 -49.02 -14.52
N HIS A 206 -9.48 -48.97 -14.53
CA HIS A 206 -10.24 -48.04 -15.36
C HIS A 206 -10.58 -46.70 -14.62
N ILE A 207 -10.23 -46.53 -13.36
CA ILE A 207 -10.33 -45.28 -12.62
C ILE A 207 -9.00 -44.56 -12.70
#